data_0737132b5ac613f3ecea8482e37b9c3e
#
_entry.id   0737132b5ac613f3ecea8482e37b9c3e
#
_cell.length_a   1.000
_cell.length_b   1.000
_cell.length_c   1.000
_cell.angle_alpha   90.00
_cell.angle_beta   90.00
_cell.angle_gamma   90.00
#
_symmetry.space_group_name_H-M   'P 1'
#
loop_
_entity.id
_entity.type
_entity.pdbx_description
1 polymer ?
#
loop_
_entity_poly.entity_id
_entity_poly.type
_entity_poly.pdbx_seq_one_letter_code
_entity_poly.pdbx_strand_id
1 'polypeptide(L)' 'MQKRIFNILFFATSLLLTFSLFPQAYAAETKFTVVIDAGHGGHDPGAVGRRGKEKNINLSVALKLGRLIKQNCPDTRVVY' A
#
# COMPACT_ATOMS: atom_id res chain seq x y z
N MET A 1 -5.50 27.07 -44.42
CA MET A 1 -4.27 26.38 -44.07
C MET A 1 -3.71 26.83 -42.70
N GLN A 2 -3.55 28.12 -42.47
CA GLN A 2 -3.06 28.65 -41.19
C GLN A 2 -3.96 28.33 -39.97
N LYS A 3 -5.28 28.36 -40.12
CA LYS A 3 -6.24 28.03 -39.05
C LYS A 3 -6.15 26.56 -38.59
N ARG A 4 -5.88 25.63 -39.50
CA ARG A 4 -5.72 24.21 -39.17
C ARG A 4 -4.43 23.95 -38.41
N ILE A 5 -3.33 24.57 -38.78
CA ILE A 5 -2.04 24.49 -38.10
C ILE A 5 -2.15 25.07 -36.68
N PHE A 6 -2.82 26.23 -36.55
CA PHE A 6 -3.06 26.86 -35.25
C PHE A 6 -3.89 25.96 -34.32
N ASN A 7 -4.95 25.35 -34.84
CA ASN A 7 -5.78 24.45 -34.05
C ASN A 7 -4.99 23.19 -33.60
N ILE A 8 -4.19 22.61 -34.50
CA ILE A 8 -3.36 21.43 -34.14
C ILE A 8 -2.33 21.79 -33.06
N LEU A 9 -1.66 22.94 -33.19
CA LEU A 9 -0.71 23.42 -32.18
C LEU A 9 -1.39 23.74 -30.85
N PHE A 10 -2.57 24.32 -30.88
CA PHE A 10 -3.35 24.64 -29.70
C PHE A 10 -3.78 23.37 -28.96
N PHE A 11 -4.28 22.36 -29.67
CA PHE A 11 -4.64 21.07 -29.07
C PHE A 11 -3.43 20.32 -28.56
N ALA A 12 -2.31 20.32 -29.26
CA ALA A 12 -1.07 19.69 -28.83
C ALA A 12 -0.49 20.32 -27.54
N THR A 13 -0.48 21.65 -27.48
CA THR A 13 -0.03 22.36 -26.27
C THR A 13 -0.98 22.19 -25.08
N SER A 14 -2.29 22.17 -25.33
CA SER A 14 -3.30 21.90 -24.30
C SER A 14 -3.16 20.50 -23.73
N LEU A 15 -2.93 19.50 -24.57
CA LEU A 15 -2.73 18.11 -24.14
C LEU A 15 -1.45 17.95 -23.29
N LEU A 16 -0.36 18.62 -23.66
CA LEU A 16 0.88 18.64 -22.91
C LEU A 16 0.71 19.31 -21.54
N LEU A 17 -0.03 20.42 -21.47
CA LEU A 17 -0.30 21.11 -20.21
C LEU A 17 -1.17 20.26 -19.26
N THR A 18 -2.18 19.57 -19.80
CA THR A 18 -3.04 18.73 -18.97
C THR A 18 -2.29 17.55 -18.37
N PHE A 19 -1.33 16.98 -19.11
CA PHE A 19 -0.50 15.89 -18.59
C PHE A 19 0.42 16.33 -17.46
N SER A 20 0.90 17.58 -17.49
CA SER A 20 1.76 18.12 -16.42
C SER A 20 0.99 18.52 -15.16
N LEU A 21 -0.33 18.65 -15.22
CA LEU A 21 -1.17 19.01 -14.07
C LEU A 21 -1.63 17.80 -13.24
N PHE A 22 -1.44 16.57 -13.75
CA PHE A 22 -1.70 15.39 -12.95
C PHE A 22 -0.57 15.19 -11.96
N PRO A 23 -0.85 15.19 -10.64
CA PRO A 23 0.17 14.85 -9.66
C PRO A 23 0.64 13.43 -9.94
N GLN A 24 1.91 13.29 -10.24
CA GLN A 24 2.52 11.97 -10.33
C GLN A 24 2.49 11.37 -8.93
N ALA A 25 1.76 10.26 -8.78
CA ALA A 25 1.80 9.49 -7.55
C ALA A 25 3.19 8.83 -7.45
N TYR A 26 4.08 9.43 -6.69
CA TYR A 26 5.33 8.79 -6.31
C TYR A 26 5.02 7.74 -5.26
N ALA A 27 5.40 6.49 -5.53
CA ALA A 27 5.42 5.48 -4.49
C ALA A 27 6.39 5.95 -3.39
N ALA A 28 5.95 5.94 -2.13
CA ALA A 28 6.81 6.28 -1.01
C ALA A 28 8.02 5.34 -0.98
N GLU A 29 9.23 5.90 -0.86
CA GLU A 29 10.44 5.11 -0.71
C GLU A 29 10.38 4.33 0.61
N THR A 30 10.65 3.03 0.54
CA THR A 30 10.67 2.17 1.72
C THR A 30 11.99 2.33 2.46
N LYS A 31 11.96 2.93 3.64
CA LYS A 31 13.13 3.16 4.50
C LYS A 31 13.29 2.08 5.57
N PHE A 32 12.18 1.50 6.02
CA PHE A 32 12.14 0.55 7.11
C PHE A 32 11.43 -0.73 6.68
N THR A 33 11.85 -1.83 7.24
CA THR A 33 11.14 -3.12 7.10
C THR A 33 10.81 -3.64 8.49
N VAL A 34 9.54 -3.91 8.72
CA VAL A 34 9.05 -4.56 9.93
C VAL A 34 8.65 -5.98 9.58
N VAL A 35 9.19 -6.94 10.31
CA VAL A 35 8.80 -8.34 10.23
C VAL A 35 7.87 -8.64 11.40
N ILE A 36 6.69 -9.15 11.08
CA ILE A 36 5.70 -9.56 12.09
C ILE A 36 5.60 -11.07 12.03
N ASP A 37 6.00 -11.71 13.11
CA ASP A 37 5.94 -13.16 13.27
C ASP A 37 4.89 -13.51 14.32
N ALA A 38 3.77 -14.07 13.88
CA ALA A 38 2.70 -14.52 14.77
C ALA A 38 3.11 -15.84 15.42
N GLY A 39 3.14 -15.86 16.74
CA GLY A 39 3.44 -17.07 17.50
C GLY A 39 2.40 -18.17 17.29
N HIS A 40 2.85 -19.42 17.33
CA HIS A 40 2.09 -20.63 17.05
C HIS A 40 1.58 -20.68 15.60
N GLY A 41 0.94 -21.74 15.20
CA GLY A 41 0.39 -21.90 13.85
C GLY A 41 0.48 -23.33 13.34
N GLY A 42 -0.20 -23.58 12.20
CA GLY A 42 -0.27 -24.91 11.63
C GLY A 42 -0.79 -25.95 12.60
N HIS A 43 0.04 -26.96 12.92
CA HIS A 43 -0.28 -28.02 13.90
C HIS A 43 -0.10 -27.58 15.36
N ASP A 44 0.58 -26.44 15.61
CA ASP A 44 0.73 -25.87 16.95
C ASP A 44 -0.37 -24.83 17.21
N PRO A 45 -1.43 -25.17 17.95
CA PRO A 45 -2.52 -24.26 18.24
C PRO A 45 -2.16 -23.23 19.31
N GLY A 46 -1.10 -23.44 20.10
CA GLY A 46 -0.89 -22.75 21.37
C GLY A 46 -1.95 -23.15 22.40
N ALA A 47 -2.30 -22.23 23.29
CA ALA A 47 -3.38 -22.47 24.25
C ALA A 47 -4.73 -22.59 23.54
N VAL A 48 -5.54 -23.55 23.97
CA VAL A 48 -6.89 -23.80 23.46
C VAL A 48 -7.90 -23.51 24.55
N GLY A 49 -8.76 -22.53 24.28
CA GLY A 49 -9.83 -22.14 25.21
C GLY A 49 -11.22 -22.39 24.62
N ARG A 50 -12.25 -22.09 25.41
CA ARG A 50 -13.64 -22.23 24.98
C ARG A 50 -14.01 -21.32 23.80
N ARG A 51 -13.32 -20.17 23.64
CA ARG A 51 -13.65 -19.14 22.63
C ARG A 51 -12.66 -19.08 21.49
N GLY A 52 -11.61 -19.90 21.48
CA GLY A 52 -10.66 -19.92 20.40
C GLY A 52 -9.32 -20.51 20.75
N LYS A 53 -8.47 -20.52 19.74
CA LYS A 53 -7.09 -21.01 19.81
C LYS A 53 -6.15 -19.82 19.77
N GLU A 54 -5.06 -19.88 20.56
CA GLU A 54 -4.05 -18.82 20.62
C GLU A 54 -3.48 -18.49 19.23
N LYS A 55 -3.21 -19.49 18.40
CA LYS A 55 -2.71 -19.29 17.04
C LYS A 55 -3.61 -18.37 16.19
N ASN A 56 -4.91 -18.47 16.36
CA ASN A 56 -5.87 -17.64 15.60
C ASN A 56 -5.91 -16.21 16.13
N ILE A 57 -5.79 -16.04 17.44
CA ILE A 57 -5.71 -14.72 18.07
C ILE A 57 -4.41 -14.03 17.68
N ASN A 58 -3.29 -14.73 17.74
CA ASN A 58 -1.98 -14.20 17.35
C ASN A 58 -1.96 -13.76 15.88
N LEU A 59 -2.50 -14.56 14.98
CA LEU A 59 -2.60 -14.22 13.56
C LEU A 59 -3.49 -12.98 13.36
N SER A 60 -4.63 -12.93 14.02
CA SER A 60 -5.55 -11.78 13.92
C SER A 60 -4.91 -10.48 14.37
N VAL A 61 -4.19 -10.51 15.50
CA VAL A 61 -3.44 -9.36 16.01
C VAL A 61 -2.31 -8.95 15.07
N ALA A 62 -1.55 -9.91 14.56
CA ALA A 62 -0.45 -9.66 13.62
C ALA A 62 -0.93 -8.99 12.34
N LEU A 63 -2.03 -9.47 11.75
CA LEU A 63 -2.61 -8.90 10.54
C LEU A 63 -3.16 -7.49 10.78
N LYS A 64 -3.80 -7.26 11.92
CA LYS A 64 -4.29 -5.94 12.30
C LYS A 64 -3.16 -4.94 12.51
N LEU A 65 -2.09 -5.36 13.21
CA LEU A 65 -0.90 -4.54 13.40
C LEU A 65 -0.27 -4.16 12.06
N GLY A 66 -0.08 -5.11 11.17
CA GLY A 66 0.48 -4.86 9.84
C GLY A 66 -0.34 -3.87 9.02
N ARG A 67 -1.67 -3.95 9.08
CA ARG A 67 -2.55 -2.97 8.43
C ARG A 67 -2.38 -1.56 9.00
N LEU A 68 -2.30 -1.44 10.32
CA LEU A 68 -2.11 -0.15 10.99
C LEU A 68 -0.75 0.46 10.64
N ILE A 69 0.30 -0.33 10.56
CA ILE A 69 1.63 0.11 10.13
C ILE A 69 1.58 0.62 8.69
N LYS A 70 0.97 -0.13 7.78
CA LYS A 70 0.85 0.28 6.37
C LYS A 70 0.06 1.58 6.20
N GLN A 71 -0.97 1.79 7.00
CA GLN A 71 -1.80 2.99 6.94
C GLN A 71 -1.12 4.23 7.51
N ASN A 72 -0.31 4.07 8.56
CA ASN A 72 0.25 5.18 9.32
C ASN A 72 1.74 5.42 9.04
N CYS A 73 2.44 4.44 8.49
CA CYS A 73 3.87 4.50 8.21
C CYS A 73 4.14 4.18 6.74
N PRO A 74 3.93 5.14 5.81
CA PRO A 74 4.02 4.89 4.37
C PRO A 74 5.43 4.53 3.89
N ASP A 75 6.46 4.83 4.67
CA ASP A 75 7.86 4.49 4.39
C ASP A 75 8.28 3.13 4.98
N THR A 76 7.33 2.38 5.52
CA THR A 76 7.58 1.10 6.18
C THR A 76 6.97 -0.05 5.39
N ARG A 77 7.82 -1.01 5.05
CA ARG A 77 7.40 -2.28 4.46
C ARG A 77 7.07 -3.27 5.58
N VAL A 78 5.94 -3.95 5.44
CA VAL A 78 5.52 -5.00 6.38
C VAL A 78 5.71 -6.36 5.72
N VAL A 79 6.37 -7.27 6.42
CA VAL A 79 6.59 -8.67 6.05
C VAL A 79 6.01 -9.55 7.15
N TYR A 80 5.27 -10.56 6.74
CA TYR A 80 4.68 -11.57 7.64
C TYR A 80 5.42 -12.89 7.56
#